data_757d92fcf7a619cf3c37ac2ba8f26c6e
#
_entry.id   757d92fcf7a619cf3c37ac2ba8f26c6e
#
_cell.length_a   1.000
_cell.length_b   1.000
_cell.length_c   1.000
_cell.angle_alpha   90.00
_cell.angle_beta   90.00
_cell.angle_gamma   90.00
#
_symmetry.space_group_name_H-M   'P 1'
#
loop_
_entity.id
_entity.type
_entity.pdbx_description
1 polymer ?
#
loop_
_entity_poly.entity_id
_entity_poly.type
_entity_poly.pdbx_seq_one_letter_code
_entity_poly.pdbx_strand_id
1 'polypeptide(L)'
;AMSKISALSSPSPSLAVVRKPKDINLSSDSDLSSCLGKSGLFLALDTIRDPGNLGTILRVADWFGIDAVFAAPDTVDVFNPKVVQATMGAIFRVKFHYTDIPSLCRATLSAGGNVYGTFLDGIDLYSRDLNLGSDSPSVIVIGNESNGISDEVAELVSDRLYIPPYPRNDSGSESLNAAIATAITVAEFRRRL
;
A
#
# COMPACT_ATOMS: atom_id res chain seq x y z
N ALA A 1 21.35 -25.62 -16.74
CA ALA A 1 20.91 -25.99 -15.39
C ALA A 1 19.89 -24.96 -14.85
N MET A 2 20.16 -23.66 -14.87
CA MET A 2 19.25 -22.60 -14.35
C MET A 2 17.89 -22.58 -15.04
N SER A 3 17.80 -22.83 -16.34
CA SER A 3 16.54 -22.91 -17.09
C SER A 3 15.56 -23.99 -16.61
N LYS A 4 16.02 -24.98 -15.80
CA LYS A 4 15.17 -26.01 -15.24
C LYS A 4 14.55 -25.65 -13.89
N ILE A 5 15.09 -24.66 -13.21
CA ILE A 5 14.69 -24.27 -11.84
C ILE A 5 14.14 -22.83 -11.77
N SER A 6 14.29 -22.07 -12.83
CA SER A 6 13.78 -20.70 -12.94
C SER A 6 12.41 -20.69 -13.61
N ALA A 7 11.48 -19.90 -13.05
CA ALA A 7 10.20 -19.60 -13.68
C ALA A 7 10.28 -18.42 -14.68
N LEU A 8 11.48 -17.83 -14.86
CA LEU A 8 11.70 -16.69 -15.76
C LEU A 8 11.92 -17.18 -17.20
N SER A 9 11.41 -16.45 -18.18
CA SER A 9 11.67 -16.68 -19.60
C SER A 9 13.16 -16.52 -19.95
N SER A 10 13.84 -15.62 -19.25
CA SER A 10 15.30 -15.43 -19.34
C SER A 10 15.90 -15.60 -17.94
N PRO A 11 16.35 -16.81 -17.59
CA PRO A 11 16.87 -17.10 -16.26
C PRO A 11 18.14 -16.32 -15.94
N SER A 12 18.21 -15.79 -14.72
CA SER A 12 19.45 -15.24 -14.16
C SER A 12 20.52 -16.34 -14.01
N PRO A 13 21.81 -16.02 -14.11
CA PRO A 13 22.88 -16.98 -13.87
C PRO A 13 23.03 -17.37 -12.38
N SER A 14 22.33 -16.68 -11.47
CA SER A 14 22.43 -16.88 -10.02
C SER A 14 21.07 -17.21 -9.41
N LEU A 15 21.10 -18.00 -8.34
CA LEU A 15 19.96 -18.35 -7.51
C LEU A 15 20.33 -18.15 -6.03
N ALA A 16 19.45 -17.52 -5.26
CA ALA A 16 19.61 -17.38 -3.84
C ALA A 16 18.41 -18.03 -3.10
N VAL A 17 18.70 -18.76 -2.03
CA VAL A 17 17.70 -19.26 -1.10
C VAL A 17 17.72 -18.37 0.14
N VAL A 18 16.58 -17.76 0.44
CA VAL A 18 16.43 -16.79 1.53
C VAL A 18 15.38 -17.30 2.51
N ARG A 19 15.65 -17.12 3.81
CA ARG A 19 14.66 -17.43 4.86
C ARG A 19 13.57 -16.37 4.84
N LYS A 20 12.29 -16.80 4.82
CA LYS A 20 11.15 -15.89 4.98
C LYS A 20 11.16 -15.25 6.38
N PRO A 21 10.81 -13.96 6.53
CA PRO A 21 10.59 -13.35 7.84
C PRO A 21 9.53 -14.12 8.63
N LYS A 22 9.65 -14.15 9.97
CA LYS A 22 8.68 -14.82 10.84
C LYS A 22 7.47 -13.92 11.14
N ASP A 23 7.69 -12.62 11.22
CA ASP A 23 6.72 -11.63 11.70
C ASP A 23 5.99 -10.92 10.56
N ILE A 24 5.61 -11.69 9.52
CA ILE A 24 4.89 -11.12 8.38
C ILE A 24 3.39 -10.96 8.66
N ASN A 25 2.83 -11.73 9.59
CA ASN A 25 1.43 -11.64 9.98
C ASN A 25 1.32 -10.98 11.35
N LEU A 26 0.58 -9.87 11.42
CA LEU A 26 0.28 -9.18 12.66
C LEU A 26 -1.18 -9.49 13.04
N SER A 27 -1.38 -10.06 14.22
CA SER A 27 -2.70 -10.53 14.66
C SER A 27 -3.16 -9.90 15.98
N SER A 28 -2.33 -9.07 16.61
CA SER A 28 -2.70 -8.40 17.86
C SER A 28 -2.65 -6.87 17.74
N ASP A 29 -3.49 -6.17 18.49
CA ASP A 29 -3.49 -4.72 18.56
C ASP A 29 -2.17 -4.15 19.10
N SER A 30 -1.49 -4.90 19.97
CA SER A 30 -0.17 -4.52 20.48
C SER A 30 0.90 -4.54 19.39
N ASP A 31 0.84 -5.52 18.47
CA ASP A 31 1.76 -5.59 17.34
C ASP A 31 1.53 -4.44 16.37
N LEU A 32 0.24 -4.14 16.06
CA LEU A 32 -0.14 -3.02 15.21
C LEU A 32 0.32 -1.68 15.79
N SER A 33 0.05 -1.43 17.05
CA SER A 33 0.46 -0.20 17.74
C SER A 33 1.98 -0.06 17.78
N SER A 34 2.71 -1.16 17.95
CA SER A 34 4.17 -1.18 17.91
C SER A 34 4.72 -0.87 16.53
N CYS A 35 4.09 -1.38 15.47
CA CYS A 35 4.48 -1.13 14.08
C CYS A 35 4.16 0.28 13.60
N LEU A 36 3.01 0.84 14.00
CA LEU A 36 2.61 2.21 13.67
C LEU A 36 3.49 3.26 14.36
N GLY A 37 4.02 2.93 15.56
CA GLY A 37 4.81 3.90 16.33
C GLY A 37 3.99 5.15 16.70
N LYS A 38 4.70 6.26 16.92
CA LYS A 38 4.07 7.56 17.26
C LYS A 38 3.76 8.41 16.04
N SER A 39 4.46 8.21 14.94
CA SER A 39 4.32 8.96 13.70
C SER A 39 4.83 8.15 12.53
N GLY A 40 4.53 8.57 11.32
CA GLY A 40 5.00 7.94 10.08
C GLY A 40 3.96 7.96 8.97
N LEU A 41 4.38 7.58 7.77
CA LEU A 41 3.51 7.43 6.62
C LEU A 41 3.47 5.97 6.19
N PHE A 42 2.28 5.40 6.21
CA PHE A 42 2.03 3.98 5.99
C PHE A 42 1.10 3.76 4.80
N LEU A 43 1.21 2.60 4.16
CA LEU A 43 0.25 2.12 3.18
C LEU A 43 -0.57 0.97 3.75
N ALA A 44 -1.87 0.99 3.49
CA ALA A 44 -2.79 -0.11 3.75
C ALA A 44 -3.38 -0.60 2.41
N LEU A 45 -3.24 -1.86 2.11
CA LEU A 45 -3.68 -2.49 0.87
C LEU A 45 -4.92 -3.34 1.15
N ASP A 46 -6.07 -2.84 0.73
CA ASP A 46 -7.34 -3.53 0.91
C ASP A 46 -7.59 -4.49 -0.26
N THR A 47 -7.02 -5.69 -0.15
CA THR A 47 -7.19 -6.80 -1.09
C THR A 47 -6.62 -6.55 -2.50
N ILE A 48 -5.35 -6.21 -2.60
CA ILE A 48 -4.65 -6.15 -3.90
C ILE A 48 -4.40 -7.57 -4.41
N ARG A 49 -4.95 -7.91 -5.58
CA ARG A 49 -4.89 -9.27 -6.15
C ARG A 49 -3.88 -9.43 -7.28
N ASP A 50 -3.59 -8.37 -8.03
CA ASP A 50 -2.61 -8.44 -9.10
C ASP A 50 -1.17 -8.41 -8.57
N PRO A 51 -0.35 -9.44 -8.88
CA PRO A 51 1.02 -9.50 -8.39
C PRO A 51 1.94 -8.40 -8.96
N GLY A 52 1.64 -7.88 -10.14
CA GLY A 52 2.36 -6.77 -10.75
C GLY A 52 2.10 -5.47 -9.99
N ASN A 53 0.83 -5.22 -9.61
CA ASN A 53 0.46 -4.07 -8.78
C ASN A 53 1.14 -4.13 -7.42
N LEU A 54 1.05 -5.26 -6.70
CA LEU A 54 1.70 -5.40 -5.39
C LEU A 54 3.21 -5.14 -5.49
N GLY A 55 3.89 -5.74 -6.47
CA GLY A 55 5.32 -5.53 -6.66
C GLY A 55 5.67 -4.08 -6.98
N THR A 56 4.87 -3.40 -7.79
CA THR A 56 5.05 -1.98 -8.12
C THR A 56 4.78 -1.08 -6.92
N ILE A 57 3.74 -1.37 -6.14
CA ILE A 57 3.43 -0.64 -4.88
C ILE A 57 4.60 -0.74 -3.90
N LEU A 58 5.21 -1.92 -3.75
CA LEU A 58 6.39 -2.09 -2.89
C LEU A 58 7.59 -1.26 -3.39
N ARG A 59 7.77 -1.13 -4.71
CA ARG A 59 8.80 -0.23 -5.25
C ARG A 59 8.51 1.24 -4.97
N VAL A 60 7.25 1.65 -5.07
CA VAL A 60 6.81 3.02 -4.70
C VAL A 60 7.07 3.26 -3.21
N ALA A 61 6.73 2.30 -2.36
CA ALA A 61 6.96 2.37 -0.92
C ALA A 61 8.45 2.53 -0.58
N ASP A 62 9.32 1.74 -1.23
CA ASP A 62 10.78 1.84 -1.09
C ASP A 62 11.31 3.20 -1.55
N TRP A 63 10.86 3.66 -2.72
CA TRP A 63 11.31 4.92 -3.31
C TRP A 63 10.97 6.14 -2.48
N PHE A 64 9.77 6.17 -1.93
CA PHE A 64 9.27 7.28 -1.13
C PHE A 64 9.48 7.10 0.38
N GLY A 65 10.19 6.06 0.80
CA GLY A 65 10.50 5.84 2.22
C GLY A 65 9.25 5.66 3.08
N ILE A 66 8.30 4.85 2.62
CA ILE A 66 7.12 4.46 3.42
C ILE A 66 7.58 3.61 4.59
N ASP A 67 7.10 3.93 5.80
CA ASP A 67 7.56 3.31 7.05
C ASP A 67 7.20 1.83 7.15
N ALA A 68 5.99 1.45 6.70
CA ALA A 68 5.59 0.06 6.48
C ALA A 68 4.39 -0.02 5.51
N VAL A 69 4.22 -1.20 4.89
CA VAL A 69 3.07 -1.57 4.06
C VAL A 69 2.31 -2.67 4.78
N PHE A 70 1.03 -2.44 5.02
CA PHE A 70 0.10 -3.40 5.58
C PHE A 70 -0.86 -3.89 4.50
N ALA A 71 -1.18 -5.17 4.47
CA ALA A 71 -2.04 -5.75 3.47
C ALA A 71 -3.09 -6.66 4.10
N ALA A 72 -4.30 -6.65 3.56
CA ALA A 72 -5.34 -7.60 3.92
C ALA A 72 -4.88 -9.04 3.69
N PRO A 73 -5.31 -10.03 4.49
CA PRO A 73 -4.87 -11.43 4.38
C PRO A 73 -5.13 -12.07 3.03
N ASP A 74 -6.13 -11.59 2.29
CA ASP A 74 -6.50 -12.05 0.94
C ASP A 74 -5.81 -11.28 -0.20
N THR A 75 -4.90 -10.37 0.13
CA THR A 75 -3.94 -9.81 -0.84
C THR A 75 -3.01 -10.92 -1.35
N VAL A 76 -2.62 -10.85 -2.62
CA VAL A 76 -1.70 -11.81 -3.24
C VAL A 76 -0.43 -12.00 -2.39
N ASP A 77 0.06 -13.25 -2.31
CA ASP A 77 1.27 -13.58 -1.53
C ASP A 77 2.46 -12.72 -2.00
N VAL A 78 3.03 -11.95 -1.07
CA VAL A 78 4.20 -11.10 -1.33
C VAL A 78 5.41 -11.91 -1.82
N PHE A 79 5.49 -13.20 -1.48
CA PHE A 79 6.51 -14.14 -1.96
C PHE A 79 6.12 -14.88 -3.25
N ASN A 80 4.98 -14.55 -3.86
CA ASN A 80 4.67 -15.02 -5.21
C ASN A 80 5.82 -14.63 -6.16
N PRO A 81 6.32 -15.53 -7.01
CA PRO A 81 7.46 -15.26 -7.90
C PRO A 81 7.29 -14.01 -8.78
N LYS A 82 6.05 -13.73 -9.23
CA LYS A 82 5.75 -12.54 -10.03
C LYS A 82 5.84 -11.26 -9.18
N VAL A 83 5.40 -11.29 -7.92
CA VAL A 83 5.55 -10.15 -6.98
C VAL A 83 7.03 -9.93 -6.72
N VAL A 84 7.77 -10.97 -6.32
CA VAL A 84 9.21 -10.86 -6.04
C VAL A 84 9.96 -10.25 -7.23
N GLN A 85 9.68 -10.71 -8.45
CA GLN A 85 10.27 -10.16 -9.66
C GLN A 85 9.91 -8.68 -9.85
N ALA A 86 8.64 -8.33 -9.70
CA ALA A 86 8.14 -6.97 -9.92
C ALA A 86 8.66 -5.96 -8.88
N THR A 87 9.03 -6.42 -7.67
CA THR A 87 9.61 -5.52 -6.64
C THR A 87 10.99 -4.99 -7.01
N MET A 88 11.73 -5.62 -7.92
CA MET A 88 13.12 -5.25 -8.26
C MET A 88 14.01 -5.12 -7.01
N GLY A 89 13.81 -5.99 -6.03
CA GLY A 89 14.56 -6.02 -4.77
C GLY A 89 14.02 -5.14 -3.64
N ALA A 90 12.97 -4.35 -3.85
CA ALA A 90 12.33 -3.56 -2.79
C ALA A 90 11.79 -4.43 -1.64
N ILE A 91 11.42 -5.68 -1.94
CA ILE A 91 10.96 -6.67 -0.94
C ILE A 91 11.94 -6.88 0.24
N PHE A 92 13.23 -6.59 0.04
CA PHE A 92 14.25 -6.72 1.10
C PHE A 92 14.41 -5.47 1.96
N ARG A 93 13.80 -4.35 1.58
CA ARG A 93 13.95 -3.05 2.24
C ARG A 93 12.67 -2.54 2.85
N VAL A 94 11.52 -2.88 2.27
CA VAL A 94 10.20 -2.47 2.74
C VAL A 94 9.74 -3.39 3.87
N LYS A 95 9.30 -2.82 4.98
CA LYS A 95 8.58 -3.56 6.01
C LYS A 95 7.19 -3.88 5.49
N PHE A 96 6.85 -5.16 5.38
CA PHE A 96 5.57 -5.61 4.87
C PHE A 96 4.91 -6.59 5.86
N HIS A 97 3.63 -6.35 6.13
CA HIS A 97 2.85 -7.16 7.05
C HIS A 97 1.46 -7.45 6.51
N TYR A 98 0.95 -8.66 6.77
CA TYR A 98 -0.46 -8.96 6.62
C TYR A 98 -1.18 -8.69 7.93
N THR A 99 -2.34 -8.04 7.84
CA THR A 99 -3.18 -7.74 9.00
C THR A 99 -4.62 -7.46 8.58
N ASP A 100 -5.51 -7.46 9.56
CA ASP A 100 -6.87 -6.95 9.38
C ASP A 100 -6.84 -5.43 9.18
N ILE A 101 -7.25 -4.95 8.00
CA ILE A 101 -7.18 -3.53 7.64
C ILE A 101 -8.12 -2.68 8.49
N PRO A 102 -9.37 -3.09 8.79
CA PRO A 102 -10.22 -2.37 9.74
C PRO A 102 -9.57 -2.17 11.12
N SER A 103 -8.91 -3.19 11.66
CA SER A 103 -8.19 -3.08 12.93
C SER A 103 -7.01 -2.10 12.86
N LEU A 104 -6.26 -2.11 11.76
CA LEU A 104 -5.19 -1.12 11.50
C LEU A 104 -5.75 0.31 11.49
N CYS A 105 -6.88 0.55 10.80
CA CYS A 105 -7.53 1.85 10.74
C CYS A 105 -7.97 2.31 12.14
N ARG A 106 -8.62 1.44 12.91
CA ARG A 106 -9.01 1.73 14.31
C ARG A 106 -7.80 2.05 15.19
N ALA A 107 -6.73 1.29 15.08
CA ALA A 107 -5.49 1.55 15.82
C ALA A 107 -4.87 2.91 15.45
N THR A 108 -4.86 3.25 14.16
CA THR A 108 -4.38 4.55 13.67
C THR A 108 -5.17 5.70 14.26
N LEU A 109 -6.50 5.63 14.20
CA LEU A 109 -7.39 6.66 14.75
C LEU A 109 -7.25 6.79 16.27
N SER A 110 -7.12 5.67 16.98
CA SER A 110 -6.92 5.64 18.43
C SER A 110 -5.58 6.27 18.84
N ALA A 111 -4.57 6.22 17.96
CA ALA A 111 -3.29 6.89 18.15
C ALA A 111 -3.32 8.40 17.79
N GLY A 112 -4.49 8.96 17.47
CA GLY A 112 -4.64 10.35 17.04
C GLY A 112 -4.17 10.59 15.59
N GLY A 113 -3.99 9.52 14.81
CA GLY A 113 -3.60 9.57 13.42
C GLY A 113 -4.76 9.76 12.45
N ASN A 114 -4.44 9.78 11.15
CA ASN A 114 -5.41 9.95 10.08
C ASN A 114 -5.37 8.77 9.11
N VAL A 115 -6.55 8.38 8.64
CA VAL A 115 -6.75 7.36 7.61
C VAL A 115 -7.26 8.03 6.34
N TYR A 116 -6.47 8.00 5.28
CA TYR A 116 -6.79 8.56 3.97
C TYR A 116 -7.13 7.42 3.02
N GLY A 117 -8.24 7.52 2.31
CA GLY A 117 -8.63 6.53 1.30
C GLY A 117 -8.72 7.14 -0.09
N THR A 118 -8.33 6.38 -1.11
CA THR A 118 -8.48 6.82 -2.51
C THR A 118 -9.82 6.35 -3.07
N PHE A 119 -10.66 7.30 -3.47
CA PHE A 119 -12.02 7.06 -3.98
C PHE A 119 -12.25 7.83 -5.28
N LEU A 120 -13.34 7.45 -6.01
CA LEU A 120 -13.76 8.18 -7.22
C LEU A 120 -14.65 9.39 -6.89
N ASP A 121 -15.19 9.44 -5.67
CA ASP A 121 -16.13 10.47 -5.16
C ASP A 121 -15.54 11.27 -3.98
N GLY A 122 -14.22 11.34 -3.88
CA GLY A 122 -13.51 12.04 -2.82
C GLY A 122 -13.28 13.53 -3.11
N ILE A 123 -12.54 14.16 -2.20
CA ILE A 123 -12.04 15.54 -2.35
C ILE A 123 -10.77 15.50 -3.21
N ASP A 124 -10.62 16.47 -4.11
CA ASP A 124 -9.43 16.60 -4.95
C ASP A 124 -8.15 16.59 -4.10
N LEU A 125 -7.31 15.58 -4.34
CA LEU A 125 -6.05 15.34 -3.65
C LEU A 125 -5.16 16.60 -3.59
N TYR A 126 -5.16 17.39 -4.66
CA TYR A 126 -4.27 18.56 -4.79
C TYR A 126 -4.79 19.78 -4.05
N SER A 127 -6.10 19.85 -3.79
CA SER A 127 -6.75 20.95 -3.09
C SER A 127 -6.98 20.68 -1.60
N ARG A 128 -6.98 19.41 -1.19
CA ARG A 128 -7.20 19.02 0.22
C ARG A 128 -6.01 19.41 1.06
N ASP A 129 -6.27 20.10 2.17
CA ASP A 129 -5.27 20.28 3.21
C ASP A 129 -5.09 18.94 3.96
N LEU A 130 -3.93 18.31 3.74
CA LEU A 130 -3.57 17.05 4.38
C LEU A 130 -2.95 17.36 5.73
N ASN A 131 -3.62 16.94 6.80
CA ASN A 131 -3.08 17.08 8.15
C ASN A 131 -1.96 16.04 8.38
N LEU A 132 -0.78 16.32 7.85
CA LEU A 132 0.40 15.47 7.95
C LEU A 132 1.21 15.88 9.19
N GLY A 133 0.65 15.60 10.39
CA GLY A 133 1.32 15.90 11.65
C GLY A 133 2.61 15.08 11.84
N SER A 134 3.67 15.72 12.35
CA SER A 134 4.92 15.03 12.71
C SER A 134 4.76 14.05 13.88
N ASP A 135 3.67 14.16 14.64
CA ASP A 135 3.45 13.49 15.93
C ASP A 135 2.33 12.46 15.90
N SER A 136 1.80 12.11 14.71
CA SER A 136 0.75 11.13 14.56
C SER A 136 0.91 10.30 13.29
N PRO A 137 0.49 9.01 13.28
CA PRO A 137 0.58 8.16 12.11
C PRO A 137 -0.43 8.58 11.02
N SER A 138 -0.01 8.51 9.77
CA SER A 138 -0.86 8.70 8.60
C SER A 138 -0.88 7.41 7.76
N VAL A 139 -2.06 6.85 7.54
CA VAL A 139 -2.26 5.65 6.73
C VAL A 139 -3.00 6.00 5.45
N ILE A 140 -2.43 5.63 4.30
CA ILE A 140 -3.08 5.74 2.99
C ILE A 140 -3.62 4.37 2.61
N VAL A 141 -4.94 4.27 2.45
CA VAL A 141 -5.63 3.04 2.02
C VAL A 141 -5.76 3.04 0.49
N ILE A 142 -5.33 1.94 -0.10
CA ILE A 142 -5.48 1.63 -1.52
C ILE A 142 -6.40 0.42 -1.64
N GLY A 143 -7.50 0.59 -2.36
CA GLY A 143 -8.52 -0.45 -2.54
C GLY A 143 -8.17 -1.47 -3.62
N ASN A 144 -9.00 -2.51 -3.68
CA ASN A 144 -8.99 -3.54 -4.72
C ASN A 144 -9.20 -2.93 -6.12
N GLU A 145 -8.61 -3.55 -7.14
CA GLU A 145 -8.65 -3.07 -8.52
C GLU A 145 -10.07 -3.04 -9.12
N SER A 146 -10.96 -3.92 -8.66
CA SER A 146 -12.31 -4.04 -9.18
C SER A 146 -13.38 -3.44 -8.27
N ASN A 147 -13.21 -3.59 -6.96
CA ASN A 147 -14.22 -3.25 -5.96
C ASN A 147 -13.90 -1.97 -5.18
N GLY A 148 -12.68 -1.43 -5.33
CA GLY A 148 -12.22 -0.31 -4.52
C GLY A 148 -11.96 -0.68 -3.06
N ILE A 149 -12.12 0.28 -2.18
CA ILE A 149 -12.00 0.10 -0.72
C ILE A 149 -13.31 -0.53 -0.21
N SER A 150 -13.20 -1.56 0.63
CA SER A 150 -14.35 -2.24 1.25
C SER A 150 -15.17 -1.30 2.14
N ASP A 151 -16.47 -1.55 2.27
CA ASP A 151 -17.39 -0.69 3.04
C ASP A 151 -16.93 -0.54 4.50
N GLU A 152 -16.49 -1.64 5.14
CA GLU A 152 -16.00 -1.62 6.51
C GLU A 152 -14.77 -0.71 6.69
N VAL A 153 -13.85 -0.72 5.73
CA VAL A 153 -12.68 0.17 5.76
C VAL A 153 -13.08 1.60 5.40
N ALA A 154 -13.99 1.78 4.45
CA ALA A 154 -14.47 3.10 4.00
C ALA A 154 -15.14 3.90 5.12
N GLU A 155 -15.84 3.23 6.07
CA GLU A 155 -16.43 3.85 7.27
C GLU A 155 -15.39 4.39 8.26
N LEU A 156 -14.16 3.88 8.21
CA LEU A 156 -13.05 4.29 9.09
C LEU A 156 -12.12 5.33 8.45
N VAL A 157 -12.36 5.68 7.18
CA VAL A 157 -11.57 6.68 6.46
C VAL A 157 -11.90 8.08 6.98
N SER A 158 -10.88 8.81 7.42
CA SER A 158 -11.00 10.22 7.86
C SER A 158 -11.22 11.16 6.68
N ASP A 159 -10.49 10.95 5.60
CA ASP A 159 -10.52 11.76 4.38
C ASP A 159 -10.56 10.90 3.13
N ARG A 160 -11.64 11.07 2.34
CA ARG A 160 -11.81 10.46 1.03
C ARG A 160 -11.13 11.34 -0.02
N LEU A 161 -10.07 10.83 -0.65
CA LEU A 161 -9.25 11.55 -1.61
C LEU A 161 -9.57 11.11 -3.04
N TYR A 162 -9.56 12.05 -3.96
CA TYR A 162 -9.80 11.83 -5.37
C TYR A 162 -8.64 12.36 -6.22
N ILE A 163 -8.15 11.56 -7.15
CA ILE A 163 -7.18 11.99 -8.17
C ILE A 163 -7.96 12.45 -9.39
N PRO A 164 -8.05 13.76 -9.67
CA PRO A 164 -8.88 14.25 -10.76
C PRO A 164 -8.30 13.88 -12.13
N PRO A 165 -9.14 13.46 -13.10
CA PRO A 165 -8.74 13.27 -14.48
C PRO A 165 -8.54 14.62 -15.18
N TYR A 166 -8.00 14.58 -16.39
CA TYR A 166 -7.92 15.76 -17.26
C TYR A 166 -8.46 15.42 -18.66
N PRO A 167 -9.34 16.26 -19.22
CA PRO A 167 -10.05 17.40 -18.56
C PRO A 167 -10.96 16.93 -17.43
N ARG A 168 -11.17 17.78 -16.42
CA ARG A 168 -11.89 17.42 -15.17
C ARG A 168 -13.33 16.92 -15.35
N ASN A 169 -13.95 17.19 -16.49
CA ASN A 169 -15.33 16.84 -16.80
C ASN A 169 -15.44 15.71 -17.83
N ASP A 170 -14.33 15.06 -18.16
CA ASP A 170 -14.31 13.95 -19.12
C ASP A 170 -14.35 12.61 -18.41
N SER A 171 -15.29 11.76 -18.82
CA SER A 171 -15.46 10.39 -18.28
C SER A 171 -14.63 9.37 -19.08
N GLY A 172 -13.34 9.62 -19.28
CA GLY A 172 -12.45 8.71 -19.99
C GLY A 172 -12.37 7.32 -19.36
N SER A 173 -11.27 7.00 -18.71
CA SER A 173 -11.14 5.76 -17.92
C SER A 173 -11.95 5.84 -16.62
N GLU A 174 -12.64 4.75 -16.27
CA GLU A 174 -13.43 4.67 -15.02
C GLU A 174 -12.57 4.78 -13.76
N SER A 175 -11.32 4.29 -13.82
CA SER A 175 -10.39 4.36 -12.68
C SER A 175 -8.93 4.30 -13.13
N LEU A 176 -8.01 4.70 -12.24
CA LEU A 176 -6.58 4.49 -12.40
C LEU A 176 -6.18 3.09 -11.90
N ASN A 177 -5.12 2.54 -12.49
CA ASN A 177 -4.47 1.36 -11.95
C ASN A 177 -4.03 1.60 -10.49
N ALA A 178 -4.20 0.61 -9.60
CA ALA A 178 -3.94 0.74 -8.17
C ALA A 178 -2.51 1.18 -7.84
N ALA A 179 -1.51 0.65 -8.55
CA ALA A 179 -0.11 1.05 -8.33
C ALA A 179 0.17 2.48 -8.81
N ILE A 180 -0.47 2.92 -9.90
CA ILE A 180 -0.37 4.30 -10.39
C ILE A 180 -1.04 5.26 -9.42
N ALA A 181 -2.26 4.95 -8.95
CA ALA A 181 -2.96 5.73 -7.93
C ALA A 181 -2.12 5.86 -6.66
N THR A 182 -1.50 4.75 -6.21
CA THR A 182 -0.57 4.74 -5.07
C THR A 182 0.59 5.70 -5.30
N ALA A 183 1.24 5.64 -6.47
CA ALA A 183 2.41 6.47 -6.75
C ALA A 183 2.07 7.97 -6.73
N ILE A 184 0.95 8.35 -7.35
CA ILE A 184 0.48 9.74 -7.37
C ILE A 184 0.15 10.23 -5.96
N THR A 185 -0.60 9.45 -5.19
CA THR A 185 -1.00 9.82 -3.84
C THR A 185 0.21 9.95 -2.92
N VAL A 186 1.09 8.96 -2.89
CA VAL A 186 2.29 8.97 -2.05
C VAL A 186 3.22 10.12 -2.43
N ALA A 187 3.41 10.39 -3.73
CA ALA A 187 4.23 11.52 -4.20
C ALA A 187 3.69 12.87 -3.68
N GLU A 188 2.37 13.06 -3.72
CA GLU A 188 1.75 14.29 -3.22
C GLU A 188 1.89 14.41 -1.69
N PHE A 189 1.72 13.31 -0.95
CA PHE A 189 1.95 13.31 0.50
C PHE A 189 3.40 13.69 0.83
N ARG A 190 4.39 13.10 0.17
CA ARG A 190 5.80 13.42 0.40
C ARG A 190 6.19 14.82 -0.03
N ARG A 191 5.54 15.38 -1.06
CA ARG A 191 5.77 16.77 -1.48
C ARG A 191 5.35 17.79 -0.42
N ARG A 192 4.40 17.40 0.46
CA ARG A 192 3.85 18.29 1.50
C ARG A 192 4.51 18.12 2.88
N LEU A 193 5.31 17.05 3.06
CA LEU A 193 6.15 16.83 4.24
C LEU A 193 7.51 17.52 4.09
#